data_a6f82e1f6f6a2dde20fc8bc021003576
#
_entry.id   a6f82e1f6f6a2dde20fc8bc021003576
#
_cell.length_a   1.000
_cell.length_b   1.000
_cell.length_c   1.000
_cell.angle_alpha   90.00
_cell.angle_beta   90.00
_cell.angle_gamma   90.00
#
_symmetry.space_group_name_H-M   'P 1'
#
loop_
_entity.id
_entity.type
_entity.pdbx_description
1 polymer ?
#
loop_
_entity_poly.entity_id
_entity_poly.type
_entity_poly.pdbx_seq_one_letter_code
_entity_poly.pdbx_strand_id
1 'polypeptide(L)'
;MSIHEESQTFLGFQWPLGSSQKPRFFVFAVLPFGLSSAPYVFTKVFRPLVKHWRSRGIPLVLYLDDGAGCLHDFPLAQNTASAVRSDLANAGVVANEEKSIWAPTQVLEWLGIVWDLSRGRLFIPHRRIVKLLNALLSLKSGSRSVTPRAVASVTGQIISLTPGYGTLHSLCPDSSNLSSNFTVVGIHLWILGPISFSPNAFRKLTSGFLTAPDSTGGLSPHTRFP
;
A
#
# COMPACT_ATOMS: atom_id res chain seq x y z
N MET A 1 -0.21 12.16 -10.16
CA MET A 1 -1.62 12.30 -10.59
C MET A 1 -1.91 13.76 -10.74
N SER A 2 -2.26 14.21 -11.94
CA SER A 2 -2.67 15.59 -12.19
C SER A 2 -4.07 15.86 -11.63
N ILE A 3 -4.29 17.07 -11.18
CA ILE A 3 -5.59 17.55 -10.68
C ILE A 3 -6.22 18.39 -11.78
N HIS A 4 -7.52 18.24 -11.96
CA HIS A 4 -8.30 19.06 -12.89
C HIS A 4 -8.12 20.55 -12.55
N GLU A 5 -7.98 21.41 -13.55
CA GLU A 5 -7.62 22.83 -13.37
C GLU A 5 -8.60 23.56 -12.44
N GLU A 6 -9.91 23.34 -12.58
CA GLU A 6 -10.93 23.92 -11.70
C GLU A 6 -10.75 23.54 -10.22
N SER A 7 -10.23 22.34 -9.96
CA SER A 7 -10.00 21.86 -8.59
C SER A 7 -8.69 22.35 -7.97
N GLN A 8 -7.74 22.83 -8.78
CA GLN A 8 -6.45 23.34 -8.29
C GLN A 8 -6.64 24.59 -7.43
N THR A 9 -7.63 25.41 -7.69
CA THR A 9 -7.94 26.64 -6.95
C THR A 9 -8.21 26.37 -5.46
N PHE A 10 -8.69 25.18 -5.09
CA PHE A 10 -8.93 24.77 -3.69
C PHE A 10 -7.69 24.24 -2.99
N LEU A 11 -6.59 24.08 -3.70
CA LEU A 11 -5.35 23.49 -3.19
C LEU A 11 -4.19 24.49 -3.22
N GLY A 12 -4.50 25.71 -2.84
CA GLY A 12 -3.55 26.80 -2.76
C GLY A 12 -2.70 26.75 -1.49
N PHE A 13 -1.46 27.17 -1.58
CA PHE A 13 -0.57 27.38 -0.45
C PHE A 13 0.31 28.61 -0.67
N GLN A 14 0.74 29.17 0.44
CA GLN A 14 1.62 30.32 0.47
C GLN A 14 3.06 29.84 0.78
N TRP A 15 4.02 30.34 0.02
CA TRP A 15 5.43 30.04 0.25
C TRP A 15 6.23 31.32 0.42
N PRO A 16 7.00 31.49 1.54
CA PRO A 16 7.89 32.63 1.73
C PRO A 16 9.15 32.46 0.86
N LEU A 17 9.51 33.50 0.13
CA LEU A 17 10.70 33.54 -0.73
C LEU A 17 11.88 34.26 -0.06
N GLY A 18 12.12 34.02 1.25
CA GLY A 18 13.15 34.68 2.05
C GLY A 18 12.60 35.85 2.85
N SER A 19 13.42 36.37 3.77
CA SER A 19 13.01 37.34 4.81
C SER A 19 12.60 38.72 4.27
N SER A 20 12.89 39.05 3.04
CA SER A 20 12.69 40.39 2.45
C SER A 20 11.72 40.43 1.28
N GLN A 21 11.16 39.31 0.85
CA GLN A 21 10.27 39.25 -0.32
C GLN A 21 8.82 38.98 0.10
N LYS A 22 7.89 39.57 -0.64
CA LYS A 22 6.47 39.26 -0.47
C LYS A 22 6.23 37.77 -0.73
N PRO A 23 5.43 37.10 0.11
CA PRO A 23 5.10 35.70 -0.07
C PRO A 23 4.36 35.49 -1.41
N ARG A 24 4.68 34.39 -2.09
CA ARG A 24 3.95 33.99 -3.32
C ARG A 24 2.94 32.92 -3.01
N PHE A 25 1.87 32.92 -3.80
CA PHE A 25 0.83 31.90 -3.74
C PHE A 25 1.02 30.92 -4.89
N PHE A 26 0.87 29.66 -4.57
CA PHE A 26 0.99 28.53 -5.48
C PHE A 26 -0.23 27.64 -5.34
N VAL A 27 -0.51 26.85 -6.35
CA VAL A 27 -1.54 25.80 -6.32
C VAL A 27 -0.90 24.45 -6.65
N PHE A 28 -1.40 23.38 -6.04
CA PHE A 28 -0.97 22.04 -6.40
C PHE A 28 -1.61 21.64 -7.74
N ALA A 29 -0.78 21.38 -8.73
CA ALA A 29 -1.20 20.79 -10.00
C ALA A 29 -1.30 19.26 -9.93
N VAL A 30 -0.78 18.66 -8.86
CA VAL A 30 -0.78 17.22 -8.59
C VAL A 30 -1.40 16.93 -7.23
N LEU A 31 -1.90 15.72 -7.03
CA LEU A 31 -2.53 15.29 -5.78
C LEU A 31 -1.54 15.42 -4.60
N PRO A 32 -1.77 16.36 -3.65
CA PRO A 32 -0.84 16.61 -2.56
C PRO A 32 -1.00 15.57 -1.44
N PHE A 33 0.10 15.34 -0.72
CA PHE A 33 0.04 14.66 0.56
C PHE A 33 -0.71 15.49 1.59
N GLY A 34 -1.43 14.81 2.48
CA GLY A 34 -2.20 15.47 3.54
C GLY A 34 -3.64 15.85 3.16
N LEU A 35 -4.01 15.77 1.89
CA LEU A 35 -5.40 15.88 1.49
C LEU A 35 -6.16 14.61 1.94
N SER A 36 -7.26 14.78 2.68
CA SER A 36 -8.02 13.66 3.25
C SER A 36 -8.55 12.68 2.21
N SER A 37 -8.87 13.16 1.00
CA SER A 37 -9.32 12.33 -0.12
C SER A 37 -8.18 11.67 -0.91
N ALA A 38 -6.91 12.05 -0.71
CA ALA A 38 -5.80 11.54 -1.49
C ALA A 38 -5.65 10.01 -1.43
N PRO A 39 -5.75 9.34 -0.27
CA PRO A 39 -5.69 7.88 -0.20
C PRO A 39 -6.81 7.18 -0.98
N TYR A 40 -8.02 7.76 -0.94
CA TYR A 40 -9.15 7.24 -1.69
C TYR A 40 -8.94 7.37 -3.20
N VAL A 41 -8.53 8.54 -3.68
CA VAL A 41 -8.24 8.78 -5.10
C VAL A 41 -7.13 7.85 -5.59
N PHE A 42 -6.06 7.72 -4.82
CA PHE A 42 -4.96 6.80 -5.11
C PHE A 42 -5.48 5.37 -5.31
N THR A 43 -6.22 4.86 -4.32
CA THR A 43 -6.79 3.51 -4.38
C THR A 43 -7.70 3.31 -5.60
N LYS A 44 -8.51 4.33 -5.96
CA LYS A 44 -9.38 4.28 -7.13
C LYS A 44 -8.60 4.16 -8.43
N VAL A 45 -7.49 4.90 -8.56
CA VAL A 45 -6.64 4.86 -9.76
C VAL A 45 -5.93 3.52 -9.93
N PHE A 46 -5.50 2.89 -8.82
CA PHE A 46 -4.84 1.60 -8.86
C PHE A 46 -5.79 0.39 -8.98
N ARG A 47 -7.08 0.59 -8.72
CA ARG A 47 -8.08 -0.48 -8.78
C ARG A 47 -8.10 -1.26 -10.11
N PRO A 48 -7.99 -0.64 -11.31
CA PRO A 48 -7.92 -1.37 -12.57
C PRO A 48 -6.71 -2.31 -12.66
N LEU A 49 -5.52 -1.86 -12.23
CA LEU A 49 -4.32 -2.69 -12.18
C LEU A 49 -4.49 -3.89 -11.26
N VAL A 50 -4.97 -3.66 -10.04
CA VAL A 50 -5.23 -4.73 -9.07
C VAL A 50 -6.25 -5.73 -9.63
N LYS A 51 -7.31 -5.24 -10.28
CA LYS A 51 -8.30 -6.10 -10.95
C LYS A 51 -7.66 -6.92 -12.07
N HIS A 52 -6.82 -6.31 -12.89
CA HIS A 52 -6.08 -6.98 -13.95
C HIS A 52 -5.21 -8.12 -13.40
N TRP A 53 -4.41 -7.87 -12.38
CA TRP A 53 -3.56 -8.88 -11.77
C TRP A 53 -4.37 -10.04 -11.18
N ARG A 54 -5.45 -9.72 -10.46
CA ARG A 54 -6.33 -10.74 -9.86
C ARG A 54 -7.04 -11.59 -10.92
N SER A 55 -7.44 -11.02 -12.06
CA SER A 55 -8.04 -11.78 -13.16
C SER A 55 -7.06 -12.76 -13.83
N ARG A 56 -5.75 -12.50 -13.68
CA ARG A 56 -4.67 -13.41 -14.11
C ARG A 56 -4.23 -14.40 -13.02
N GLY A 57 -4.95 -14.45 -11.91
CA GLY A 57 -4.62 -15.35 -10.81
C GLY A 57 -3.42 -14.89 -9.97
N ILE A 58 -3.00 -13.63 -10.09
CA ILE A 58 -1.88 -13.08 -9.30
C ILE A 58 -2.41 -12.67 -7.91
N PRO A 59 -2.01 -13.38 -6.83
CA PRO A 59 -2.44 -13.09 -5.47
C PRO A 59 -1.63 -11.92 -4.89
N LEU A 60 -2.04 -10.70 -5.23
CA LEU A 60 -1.40 -9.46 -4.81
C LEU A 60 -2.35 -8.62 -3.96
N VAL A 61 -1.82 -8.08 -2.87
CA VAL A 61 -2.46 -7.11 -2.00
C VAL A 61 -1.73 -5.78 -2.15
N LEU A 62 -2.50 -4.70 -2.32
CA LEU A 62 -1.98 -3.35 -2.35
C LEU A 62 -2.61 -2.55 -1.21
N TYR A 63 -1.78 -2.00 -0.34
CA TYR A 63 -2.15 -1.07 0.71
C TYR A 63 -1.51 0.29 0.41
N LEU A 64 -2.25 1.17 -0.22
CA LEU A 64 -1.74 2.44 -0.77
C LEU A 64 -0.54 2.18 -1.70
N ASP A 65 0.62 2.68 -1.33
CA ASP A 65 1.89 2.55 -2.04
C ASP A 65 2.65 1.24 -1.76
N ASP A 66 2.23 0.47 -0.74
CA ASP A 66 2.87 -0.78 -0.35
C ASP A 66 2.12 -1.99 -0.91
N GLY A 67 2.78 -2.78 -1.75
CA GLY A 67 2.24 -4.01 -2.31
C GLY A 67 2.98 -5.25 -1.81
N ALA A 68 2.26 -6.36 -1.68
CA ALA A 68 2.85 -7.68 -1.43
C ALA A 68 2.10 -8.76 -2.21
N GLY A 69 2.84 -9.70 -2.77
CA GLY A 69 2.31 -10.90 -3.44
C GLY A 69 2.91 -12.15 -2.80
N CYS A 70 2.11 -13.21 -2.65
CA CYS A 70 2.55 -14.48 -2.09
C CYS A 70 2.22 -15.62 -3.04
N LEU A 71 3.21 -16.43 -3.43
CA LEU A 71 3.05 -17.55 -4.35
C LEU A 71 3.74 -18.79 -3.80
N HIS A 72 3.31 -19.96 -4.28
CA HIS A 72 3.78 -21.28 -3.80
C HIS A 72 5.11 -21.72 -4.40
N ASP A 73 5.51 -21.11 -5.52
CA ASP A 73 6.64 -21.58 -6.30
C ASP A 73 7.56 -20.41 -6.65
N PHE A 74 8.88 -20.61 -6.49
CA PHE A 74 9.87 -19.56 -6.71
C PHE A 74 9.92 -19.09 -8.18
N PRO A 75 10.02 -19.97 -9.20
CA PRO A 75 9.98 -19.56 -10.60
C PRO A 75 8.69 -18.80 -10.95
N LEU A 76 7.54 -19.25 -10.47
CA LEU A 76 6.27 -18.58 -10.66
C LEU A 76 6.26 -17.19 -10.01
N ALA A 77 6.79 -17.08 -8.79
CA ALA A 77 6.89 -15.80 -8.08
C ALA A 77 7.82 -14.82 -8.81
N GLN A 78 8.93 -15.29 -9.34
CA GLN A 78 9.87 -14.47 -10.12
C GLN A 78 9.26 -13.97 -11.43
N ASN A 79 8.58 -14.84 -12.16
CA ASN A 79 7.89 -14.47 -13.40
C ASN A 79 6.75 -13.47 -13.11
N THR A 80 6.01 -13.70 -12.04
CA THR A 80 4.94 -12.80 -11.59
C THR A 80 5.47 -11.43 -11.18
N ALA A 81 6.57 -11.37 -10.44
CA ALA A 81 7.23 -10.11 -10.07
C ALA A 81 7.65 -9.32 -11.31
N SER A 82 8.25 -10.00 -12.30
CA SER A 82 8.65 -9.38 -13.56
C SER A 82 7.44 -8.85 -14.36
N ALA A 83 6.36 -9.62 -14.41
CA ALA A 83 5.11 -9.21 -15.08
C ALA A 83 4.49 -7.98 -14.39
N VAL A 84 4.36 -7.99 -13.06
CA VAL A 84 3.82 -6.86 -12.28
C VAL A 84 4.68 -5.60 -12.48
N ARG A 85 6.02 -5.75 -12.46
CA ARG A 85 6.95 -4.63 -12.71
C ARG A 85 6.77 -4.04 -14.11
N SER A 86 6.61 -4.89 -15.12
CA SER A 86 6.34 -4.46 -16.49
C SER A 86 4.98 -3.77 -16.61
N ASP A 87 3.93 -4.30 -15.98
CA ASP A 87 2.60 -3.71 -16.00
C ASP A 87 2.57 -2.33 -15.33
N LEU A 88 3.30 -2.15 -14.22
CA LEU A 88 3.48 -0.85 -13.56
C LEU A 88 4.17 0.14 -14.48
N ALA A 89 5.28 -0.24 -15.12
CA ALA A 89 5.99 0.61 -16.06
C ALA A 89 5.11 1.00 -17.27
N ASN A 90 4.36 0.04 -17.82
CA ASN A 90 3.42 0.29 -18.91
C ASN A 90 2.26 1.21 -18.51
N ALA A 91 1.87 1.19 -17.23
CA ALA A 91 0.87 2.09 -16.67
C ALA A 91 1.45 3.48 -16.32
N GLY A 92 2.74 3.72 -16.51
CA GLY A 92 3.42 4.96 -16.15
C GLY A 92 3.61 5.14 -14.64
N VAL A 93 3.62 4.03 -13.90
CA VAL A 93 3.87 4.02 -12.46
C VAL A 93 5.34 3.72 -12.20
N VAL A 94 5.98 4.58 -11.43
CA VAL A 94 7.38 4.38 -11.01
C VAL A 94 7.39 3.64 -9.68
N ALA A 95 7.98 2.44 -9.67
CA ALA A 95 8.26 1.72 -8.43
C ALA A 95 9.56 2.27 -7.81
N ASN A 96 9.63 2.30 -6.49
CA ASN A 96 10.88 2.58 -5.81
C ASN A 96 11.76 1.34 -5.81
N GLU A 97 12.75 1.29 -6.70
CA GLU A 97 13.63 0.14 -6.88
C GLU A 97 14.48 -0.17 -5.64
N GLU A 98 14.89 0.86 -4.89
CA GLU A 98 15.71 0.67 -3.68
C GLU A 98 14.94 0.03 -2.52
N LYS A 99 13.62 0.29 -2.43
CA LYS A 99 12.76 -0.24 -1.37
C LYS A 99 11.97 -1.47 -1.80
N SER A 100 11.83 -1.70 -3.10
CA SER A 100 11.11 -2.85 -3.62
C SER A 100 11.97 -4.10 -3.62
N ILE A 101 11.41 -5.20 -3.17
CA ILE A 101 12.05 -6.51 -3.18
C ILE A 101 11.39 -7.33 -4.29
N TRP A 102 11.98 -7.28 -5.48
CA TRP A 102 11.49 -7.99 -6.66
C TRP A 102 11.91 -9.46 -6.71
N ALA A 103 13.06 -9.80 -6.06
CA ALA A 103 13.48 -11.17 -5.92
C ALA A 103 12.59 -11.88 -4.88
N PRO A 104 11.96 -13.02 -5.22
CA PRO A 104 11.15 -13.76 -4.28
C PRO A 104 11.95 -14.15 -3.04
N THR A 105 11.37 -13.97 -1.86
CA THR A 105 11.97 -14.29 -0.58
C THR A 105 10.95 -14.97 0.34
N GLN A 106 11.42 -15.72 1.32
CA GLN A 106 10.56 -16.30 2.36
C GLN A 106 10.43 -15.40 3.59
N VAL A 107 11.25 -14.36 3.68
CA VAL A 107 11.22 -13.41 4.79
C VAL A 107 11.11 -11.99 4.23
N LEU A 108 10.05 -11.29 4.58
CA LEU A 108 9.79 -9.93 4.12
C LEU A 108 9.27 -9.06 5.27
N GLU A 109 9.79 -7.85 5.39
CA GLU A 109 9.12 -6.82 6.19
C GLU A 109 8.09 -6.08 5.34
N TRP A 110 6.81 -6.19 5.71
CA TRP A 110 5.70 -5.51 5.04
C TRP A 110 4.74 -4.92 6.08
N LEU A 111 4.34 -3.68 5.87
CA LEU A 111 3.52 -2.88 6.81
C LEU A 111 4.07 -2.87 8.25
N GLY A 112 5.40 -2.91 8.38
CA GLY A 112 6.09 -2.86 9.65
C GLY A 112 6.03 -4.15 10.48
N ILE A 113 5.72 -5.27 9.85
CA ILE A 113 5.76 -6.63 10.42
C ILE A 113 6.67 -7.48 9.54
N VAL A 114 7.51 -8.30 10.14
CA VAL A 114 8.31 -9.29 9.44
C VAL A 114 7.49 -10.56 9.27
N TRP A 115 7.30 -10.95 8.02
CA TRP A 115 6.63 -12.17 7.59
C TRP A 115 7.68 -13.21 7.31
N ASP A 116 7.81 -14.22 8.17
CA ASP A 116 8.70 -15.39 7.96
C ASP A 116 7.84 -16.58 7.53
N LEU A 117 7.73 -16.76 6.22
CA LEU A 117 6.92 -17.83 5.63
C LEU A 117 7.59 -19.18 5.80
N SER A 118 8.94 -19.24 5.92
CA SER A 118 9.65 -20.50 6.14
C SER A 118 9.30 -21.14 7.48
N ARG A 119 8.96 -20.32 8.48
CA ARG A 119 8.58 -20.76 9.83
C ARG A 119 7.10 -20.60 10.13
N GLY A 120 6.32 -20.04 9.18
CA GLY A 120 4.91 -19.70 9.40
C GLY A 120 4.67 -18.72 10.56
N ARG A 121 5.55 -17.73 10.73
CA ARG A 121 5.53 -16.81 11.87
C ARG A 121 5.58 -15.36 11.45
N LEU A 122 5.00 -14.50 12.29
CA LEU A 122 5.10 -13.05 12.20
C LEU A 122 5.98 -12.54 13.33
N PHE A 123 6.85 -11.59 13.03
CA PHE A 123 7.71 -10.97 14.02
C PHE A 123 7.56 -9.45 14.00
N ILE A 124 7.69 -8.86 15.18
CA ILE A 124 7.76 -7.41 15.32
C ILE A 124 9.22 -6.99 15.13
N PRO A 125 9.53 -6.08 14.19
CA PRO A 125 10.88 -5.55 14.05
C PRO A 125 11.37 -4.92 15.37
N HIS A 126 12.60 -5.22 15.77
CA HIS A 126 13.18 -4.77 17.03
C HIS A 126 13.09 -3.25 17.22
N ARG A 127 13.27 -2.47 16.14
CA ARG A 127 13.13 -1.01 16.19
C ARG A 127 11.75 -0.54 16.66
N ARG A 128 10.67 -1.28 16.36
CA ARG A 128 9.31 -0.94 16.81
C ARG A 128 9.12 -1.24 18.29
N ILE A 129 9.72 -2.32 18.78
CA ILE A 129 9.72 -2.67 20.21
C ILE A 129 10.46 -1.60 20.99
N VAL A 130 11.67 -1.22 20.57
CA VAL A 130 12.46 -0.17 21.21
C VAL A 130 11.70 1.16 21.22
N LYS A 131 11.07 1.53 20.11
CA LYS A 131 10.24 2.75 20.02
C LYS A 131 9.10 2.74 21.05
N LEU A 132 8.39 1.61 21.17
CA LEU A 132 7.30 1.46 22.14
C LEU A 132 7.83 1.53 23.59
N LEU A 133 8.93 0.84 23.90
CA LEU A 133 9.55 0.87 25.21
C LEU A 133 9.96 2.29 25.62
N ASN A 134 10.60 3.04 24.72
CA ASN A 134 10.98 4.42 24.96
C ASN A 134 9.75 5.32 25.19
N ALA A 135 8.66 5.11 24.46
CA ALA A 135 7.41 5.83 24.66
C ALA A 135 6.77 5.51 26.03
N LEU A 136 6.78 4.24 26.46
CA LEU A 136 6.31 3.82 27.77
C LEU A 136 7.16 4.39 28.91
N LEU A 137 8.49 4.36 28.76
CA LEU A 137 9.40 4.95 29.75
C LEU A 137 9.19 6.46 29.88
N SER A 138 8.94 7.16 28.79
CA SER A 138 8.63 8.59 28.79
C SER A 138 7.32 8.90 29.51
N LEU A 139 6.32 8.03 29.45
CA LEU A 139 5.08 8.15 30.23
C LEU A 139 5.32 7.91 31.74
N LYS A 140 6.21 6.96 32.07
CA LYS A 140 6.49 6.57 33.46
C LYS A 140 7.37 7.61 34.20
N SER A 141 8.32 8.25 33.51
CA SER A 141 9.32 9.12 34.12
C SER A 141 8.76 10.45 34.71
N GLY A 142 7.47 10.70 34.57
CA GLY A 142 6.69 11.61 35.42
C GLY A 142 7.07 13.10 35.44
N SER A 143 8.02 13.55 34.64
CA SER A 143 8.47 14.96 34.67
C SER A 143 7.57 15.91 33.85
N ARG A 144 6.54 15.41 33.17
CA ARG A 144 5.49 16.21 32.52
C ARG A 144 4.14 15.54 32.72
N SER A 145 3.09 16.34 32.89
CA SER A 145 1.72 15.82 32.98
C SER A 145 1.44 14.92 31.78
N VAL A 146 1.03 13.66 32.02
CA VAL A 146 0.68 12.70 30.99
C VAL A 146 -0.53 13.25 30.23
N THR A 147 -0.34 13.58 28.96
CA THR A 147 -1.43 14.09 28.11
C THR A 147 -2.25 12.94 27.52
N PRO A 148 -3.57 13.12 27.33
CA PRO A 148 -4.40 12.11 26.65
C PRO A 148 -3.85 11.72 25.28
N ARG A 149 -3.24 12.66 24.56
CA ARG A 149 -2.60 12.42 23.25
C ARG A 149 -1.40 11.47 23.35
N ALA A 150 -0.59 11.59 24.40
CA ALA A 150 0.55 10.71 24.63
C ALA A 150 0.09 9.28 24.93
N VAL A 151 -0.96 9.12 25.76
CA VAL A 151 -1.57 7.81 26.04
C VAL A 151 -2.14 7.20 24.76
N ALA A 152 -2.93 7.95 24.01
CA ALA A 152 -3.51 7.48 22.74
C ALA A 152 -2.42 7.05 21.74
N SER A 153 -1.30 7.78 21.67
CA SER A 153 -0.16 7.42 20.83
C SER A 153 0.45 6.07 21.21
N VAL A 154 0.66 5.82 22.50
CA VAL A 154 1.21 4.56 23.00
C VAL A 154 0.21 3.41 22.78
N THR A 155 -1.06 3.63 23.08
CA THR A 155 -2.13 2.65 22.83
C THR A 155 -2.19 2.26 21.35
N GLY A 156 -2.14 3.24 20.45
CA GLY A 156 -2.10 2.99 19.01
C GLY A 156 -0.88 2.18 18.57
N GLN A 157 0.29 2.45 19.16
CA GLN A 157 1.49 1.64 18.91
C GLN A 157 1.30 0.19 19.38
N ILE A 158 0.76 -0.05 20.57
CA ILE A 158 0.48 -1.39 21.11
C ILE A 158 -0.48 -2.14 20.18
N ILE A 159 -1.61 -1.54 19.81
CA ILE A 159 -2.60 -2.13 18.90
C ILE A 159 -1.97 -2.48 17.56
N SER A 160 -1.11 -1.61 17.02
CA SER A 160 -0.45 -1.84 15.73
C SER A 160 0.58 -2.99 15.74
N LEU A 161 0.99 -3.45 16.91
CA LEU A 161 1.91 -4.60 17.08
C LEU A 161 1.16 -5.93 17.29
N THR A 162 -0.15 -5.88 17.55
CA THR A 162 -0.95 -7.09 17.85
C THR A 162 -0.78 -8.22 16.84
N PRO A 163 -0.75 -7.97 15.50
CA PRO A 163 -0.54 -9.06 14.55
C PRO A 163 0.80 -9.79 14.69
N GLY A 164 1.84 -9.11 15.18
CA GLY A 164 3.18 -9.69 15.37
C GLY A 164 3.32 -10.55 16.63
N TYR A 165 2.33 -10.60 17.52
CA TYR A 165 2.32 -11.49 18.68
C TYR A 165 1.71 -12.87 18.39
N GLY A 166 1.13 -13.05 17.20
CA GLY A 166 0.50 -14.28 16.77
C GLY A 166 1.34 -15.11 15.79
N THR A 167 0.95 -16.33 15.59
CA THR A 167 1.42 -17.15 14.48
C THR A 167 0.53 -16.89 13.26
N LEU A 168 1.04 -17.11 12.04
CA LEU A 168 0.23 -17.02 10.80
C LEU A 168 -1.02 -17.91 10.88
N HIS A 169 -0.96 -18.99 11.66
CA HIS A 169 -2.09 -19.89 11.89
C HIS A 169 -3.30 -19.19 12.51
N SER A 170 -3.09 -18.18 13.37
CA SER A 170 -4.18 -17.42 13.98
C SER A 170 -4.86 -16.43 13.01
N LEU A 171 -4.18 -16.09 11.91
CA LEU A 171 -4.68 -15.17 10.88
C LEU A 171 -5.26 -15.89 9.66
N CYS A 172 -4.88 -17.16 9.45
CA CYS A 172 -5.37 -18.04 8.39
C CYS A 172 -5.69 -19.41 8.97
N PRO A 173 -6.96 -19.74 9.26
CA PRO A 173 -7.34 -21.05 9.83
C PRO A 173 -6.92 -22.25 8.95
N ASP A 174 -6.79 -22.06 7.63
CA ASP A 174 -6.35 -23.10 6.68
C ASP A 174 -4.83 -23.23 6.54
N SER A 175 -4.06 -22.62 7.43
CA SER A 175 -2.59 -22.59 7.38
C SER A 175 -1.92 -23.92 7.76
N SER A 176 -2.69 -24.99 8.05
CA SER A 176 -2.16 -26.35 8.24
C SER A 176 -1.36 -26.89 7.05
N ASN A 177 -1.52 -26.27 5.86
CA ASN A 177 -0.79 -26.57 4.63
C ASN A 177 0.22 -25.48 4.21
N LEU A 178 0.56 -24.54 5.09
CA LEU A 178 1.69 -23.63 4.86
C LEU A 178 3.01 -24.42 4.87
N SER A 179 3.18 -25.20 3.81
CA SER A 179 4.45 -25.87 3.56
C SER A 179 5.52 -24.82 3.26
N SER A 180 6.77 -25.17 3.51
CA SER A 180 8.00 -24.40 3.38
C SER A 180 8.27 -23.76 1.99
N ASN A 181 7.31 -23.77 1.07
CA ASN A 181 7.50 -23.41 -0.34
C ASN A 181 6.92 -22.03 -0.73
N PHE A 182 6.30 -21.30 0.20
CA PHE A 182 5.80 -19.96 -0.11
C PHE A 182 6.92 -18.94 -0.23
N THR A 183 6.83 -18.11 -1.25
CA THR A 183 7.72 -16.96 -1.45
C THR A 183 6.91 -15.69 -1.58
N VAL A 184 7.44 -14.59 -1.07
CA VAL A 184 6.80 -13.26 -1.09
C VAL A 184 7.62 -12.31 -1.94
N VAL A 185 6.93 -11.46 -2.67
CA VAL A 185 7.49 -10.31 -3.38
C VAL A 185 6.93 -9.05 -2.76
N GLY A 186 7.80 -8.14 -2.35
CA GLY A 186 7.43 -6.84 -1.81
C GLY A 186 7.60 -5.72 -2.84
N ILE A 187 6.59 -4.89 -2.99
CA ILE A 187 6.57 -3.78 -3.94
C ILE A 187 6.32 -2.48 -3.19
N HIS A 188 7.24 -1.53 -3.29
CA HIS A 188 7.02 -0.15 -2.85
C HIS A 188 6.80 0.75 -4.06
N LEU A 189 5.66 1.41 -4.11
CA LEU A 189 5.32 2.34 -5.17
C LEU A 189 5.64 3.77 -4.72
N TRP A 190 6.52 4.44 -5.45
CA TRP A 190 6.69 5.88 -5.31
C TRP A 190 6.03 6.59 -6.49
N ILE A 191 5.20 7.57 -6.18
CA ILE A 191 4.67 8.47 -7.18
C ILE A 191 5.58 9.70 -7.20
N LEU A 192 6.65 9.63 -7.97
CA LEU A 192 7.51 10.76 -8.26
C LEU A 192 6.99 11.45 -9.52
N GLY A 193 6.30 12.57 -9.35
CA GLY A 193 5.89 13.43 -10.44
C GLY A 193 4.48 13.19 -10.99
N PRO A 194 4.06 13.97 -11.99
CA PRO A 194 2.77 13.78 -12.62
C PRO A 194 2.75 12.42 -13.32
N ILE A 195 1.93 11.51 -12.85
CA ILE A 195 1.61 10.31 -13.62
C ILE A 195 0.82 10.80 -14.83
N SER A 196 1.49 11.03 -15.93
CA SER A 196 0.83 11.14 -17.22
C SER A 196 0.46 9.72 -17.63
N PHE A 197 -0.73 9.28 -17.24
CA PHE A 197 -1.32 8.14 -17.94
C PHE A 197 -1.46 8.57 -19.40
N SER A 198 -0.64 8.00 -20.28
CA SER A 198 -0.91 8.12 -21.69
C SER A 198 -2.36 7.64 -21.87
N PRO A 199 -3.25 8.44 -22.49
CA PRO A 199 -4.64 8.02 -22.74
C PRO A 199 -4.69 6.67 -23.45
N ASN A 200 -3.65 6.33 -24.21
CA ASN A 200 -3.50 5.06 -24.93
C ASN A 200 -3.13 3.87 -24.00
N ALA A 201 -2.36 4.11 -22.92
CA ALA A 201 -2.05 3.05 -21.95
C ALA A 201 -3.30 2.71 -21.13
N PHE A 202 -4.06 3.71 -20.70
CA PHE A 202 -5.32 3.49 -19.99
C PHE A 202 -6.38 2.84 -20.89
N ARG A 203 -6.45 3.23 -22.18
CA ARG A 203 -7.34 2.62 -23.18
C ARG A 203 -6.97 1.17 -23.47
N LYS A 204 -5.68 0.82 -23.55
CA LYS A 204 -5.22 -0.58 -23.71
C LYS A 204 -5.56 -1.45 -22.49
N LEU A 205 -5.41 -0.91 -21.28
CA LEU A 205 -5.79 -1.61 -20.05
C LEU A 205 -7.32 -1.79 -19.95
N THR A 206 -8.12 -0.80 -20.38
CA THR A 206 -9.59 -0.89 -20.34
C THR A 206 -10.18 -1.64 -21.53
N SER A 207 -9.59 -1.60 -22.73
CA SER A 207 -10.07 -2.35 -23.91
C SER A 207 -9.83 -3.87 -23.78
N GLY A 208 -8.80 -4.31 -23.07
CA GLY A 208 -8.64 -5.70 -22.69
C GLY A 208 -9.73 -6.21 -21.72
N PHE A 209 -10.47 -5.30 -21.07
CA PHE A 209 -11.57 -5.65 -20.16
C PHE A 209 -12.94 -5.73 -20.84
N LEU A 210 -13.10 -5.13 -22.03
CA LEU A 210 -14.39 -5.08 -22.75
C LEU A 210 -14.60 -6.27 -23.69
N THR A 211 -13.61 -7.14 -23.86
CA THR A 211 -13.67 -8.30 -24.76
C THR A 211 -13.77 -9.64 -24.03
N ALA A 212 -14.00 -9.68 -22.74
CA ALA A 212 -14.39 -10.93 -22.07
C ALA A 212 -15.86 -11.23 -22.38
N PRO A 213 -16.20 -12.45 -22.88
CA PRO A 213 -17.58 -12.79 -23.16
C PRO A 213 -18.41 -12.77 -21.88
N ASP A 214 -19.51 -12.02 -21.90
CA ASP A 214 -20.56 -12.05 -20.89
C ASP A 214 -21.10 -13.48 -20.74
N SER A 215 -20.66 -14.17 -19.69
CA SER A 215 -21.42 -15.31 -19.18
C SER A 215 -22.53 -14.76 -18.30
N THR A 216 -23.63 -14.38 -18.94
CA THR A 216 -24.87 -14.00 -18.29
C THR A 216 -25.48 -15.20 -17.57
N GLY A 217 -25.19 -15.32 -16.28
CA GLY A 217 -26.01 -16.04 -15.34
C GLY A 217 -26.81 -15.01 -14.55
N GLY A 218 -28.10 -14.88 -14.83
CA GLY A 218 -28.99 -13.92 -14.21
C GLY A 218 -29.09 -14.12 -12.69
N LEU A 219 -28.92 -13.04 -11.94
CA LEU A 219 -29.36 -12.93 -10.56
C LEU A 219 -30.24 -11.69 -10.41
N SER A 220 -31.45 -11.93 -9.95
CA SER A 220 -32.53 -10.96 -9.72
C SER A 220 -32.15 -9.86 -8.71
N PRO A 221 -32.75 -8.66 -8.81
CA PRO A 221 -32.48 -7.55 -7.91
C PRO A 221 -33.41 -7.58 -6.72
N HIS A 222 -33.06 -8.24 -5.61
CA HIS A 222 -33.66 -8.00 -4.30
C HIS A 222 -32.78 -8.62 -3.21
N THR A 223 -31.93 -7.80 -2.58
CA THR A 223 -31.65 -7.89 -1.14
C THR A 223 -31.03 -6.55 -0.68
N ARG A 224 -31.85 -5.76 0.01
CA ARG A 224 -31.39 -4.67 0.88
C ARG A 224 -30.75 -5.31 2.10
N PHE A 225 -29.60 -4.84 2.49
CA PHE A 225 -29.04 -5.05 3.83
C PHE A 225 -29.25 -3.80 4.68
N PRO A 226 -29.49 -3.98 5.99
CA PRO A 226 -29.75 -2.92 6.94
C PRO A 226 -28.53 -2.02 7.20
#